data_e5204d6bfd89818bf60acb0843635697
#
_entry.id   e5204d6bfd89818bf60acb0843635697
#
_cell.length_a   1.000
_cell.length_b   1.000
_cell.length_c   1.000
_cell.angle_alpha   90.00
_cell.angle_beta   90.00
_cell.angle_gamma   90.00
#
_symmetry.space_group_name_H-M   'P 1'
#
loop_
_entity.id
_entity.type
_entity.pdbx_description
1 polymer ?
#
loop_
_entity_poly.entity_id
_entity_poly.type
_entity_poly.pdbx_seq_one_letter_code
_entity_poly.pdbx_strand_id
1 'polypeptide(L)'
;MDAREKDKRAKAYEAGDVSWYEEEFLGLNFGDSRLDKRLGIIMNYRLKSPSGSIPDTFVTWAKTKAAYRFFSNDKVDPELIMKSHKNSTVSRLSGKQIILAIQDTTDISYSSHKDTEGLGYINDSETARGYHYHPTLAVTVEGTPLGILDSQVWVRE
;
A
#
# COMPACT_ATOMS: atom_id res chain seq x y z
N MET A 1 9.09 -19.43 7.17
CA MET A 1 9.80 -19.61 5.89
C MET A 1 11.24 -19.97 6.21
N ASP A 2 11.73 -21.08 5.71
CA ASP A 2 13.06 -21.61 5.98
C ASP A 2 14.14 -20.80 5.21
N ALA A 3 15.40 -20.88 5.67
CA ALA A 3 16.51 -20.13 5.07
C ALA A 3 16.78 -20.50 3.59
N ARG A 4 16.51 -21.77 3.21
CA ARG A 4 16.65 -22.23 1.82
C ARG A 4 15.62 -21.64 0.89
N GLU A 5 14.39 -21.45 1.37
CA GLU A 5 13.30 -20.80 0.62
C GLU A 5 13.58 -19.32 0.38
N LYS A 6 14.15 -18.63 1.41
CA LYS A 6 14.61 -17.23 1.26
C LYS A 6 15.71 -17.09 0.21
N ASP A 7 16.74 -17.95 0.26
CA ASP A 7 17.84 -17.92 -0.70
C ASP A 7 17.39 -18.22 -2.15
N LYS A 8 16.49 -19.20 -2.33
CA LYS A 8 15.91 -19.52 -3.63
C LYS A 8 15.13 -18.36 -4.22
N ARG A 9 14.33 -17.64 -3.38
CA ARG A 9 13.57 -16.45 -3.81
C ARG A 9 14.46 -15.27 -4.15
N ALA A 10 15.49 -15.01 -3.35
CA ALA A 10 16.46 -13.96 -3.63
C ALA A 10 17.13 -14.18 -5.00
N LYS A 11 17.55 -15.42 -5.30
CA LYS A 11 18.12 -15.76 -6.61
C LYS A 11 17.12 -15.63 -7.77
N ALA A 12 15.86 -16.00 -7.56
CA ALA A 12 14.80 -15.84 -8.57
C ALA A 12 14.49 -14.35 -8.82
N TYR A 13 14.53 -13.52 -7.81
CA TYR A 13 14.37 -12.07 -7.94
C TYR A 13 15.54 -11.43 -8.70
N GLU A 14 16.78 -11.77 -8.37
CA GLU A 14 17.98 -11.33 -9.10
C GLU A 14 17.97 -11.76 -10.56
N ALA A 15 17.36 -12.92 -10.87
CA ALA A 15 17.14 -13.40 -12.24
C ALA A 15 15.96 -12.71 -12.96
N GLY A 16 15.19 -11.85 -12.28
CA GLY A 16 14.00 -11.21 -12.84
C GLY A 16 12.75 -12.11 -12.92
N ASP A 17 12.80 -13.30 -12.32
CA ASP A 17 11.73 -14.30 -12.38
C ASP A 17 10.62 -14.08 -11.34
N VAL A 18 10.85 -13.21 -10.32
CA VAL A 18 9.89 -12.89 -9.28
C VAL A 18 9.35 -11.48 -9.47
N SER A 19 8.03 -11.37 -9.45
CA SER A 19 7.36 -10.09 -9.55
C SER A 19 7.55 -9.30 -8.24
N TRP A 20 7.88 -7.99 -8.34
CA TRP A 20 8.13 -7.12 -7.19
C TRP A 20 7.03 -7.18 -6.13
N TYR A 21 5.77 -7.35 -6.53
CA TYR A 21 4.65 -7.42 -5.60
C TYR A 21 4.61 -8.74 -4.79
N GLU A 22 5.17 -9.82 -5.32
CA GLU A 22 5.28 -11.10 -4.60
C GLU A 22 6.28 -11.00 -3.45
N GLU A 23 7.30 -10.19 -3.62
CA GLU A 23 8.26 -9.86 -2.57
C GLU A 23 7.67 -8.88 -1.56
N GLU A 24 7.03 -7.82 -2.05
CA GLU A 24 6.42 -6.77 -1.22
C GLU A 24 5.33 -7.32 -0.31
N PHE A 25 4.49 -8.21 -0.84
CA PHE A 25 3.36 -8.80 -0.10
C PHE A 25 3.59 -10.25 0.29
N LEU A 26 4.85 -10.59 0.59
CA LEU A 26 5.24 -11.92 1.01
C LEU A 26 4.50 -12.35 2.29
N GLY A 27 3.79 -13.48 2.21
CA GLY A 27 3.03 -14.05 3.33
C GLY A 27 1.65 -13.41 3.54
N LEU A 28 1.25 -12.45 2.70
CA LEU A 28 -0.13 -11.96 2.67
C LEU A 28 -1.07 -13.10 2.25
N ASN A 29 -2.19 -13.24 2.95
CA ASN A 29 -3.20 -14.24 2.67
C ASN A 29 -4.57 -13.72 3.15
N PHE A 30 -5.49 -13.45 2.23
CA PHE A 30 -6.89 -13.09 2.53
C PHE A 30 -7.80 -14.31 2.78
N GLY A 31 -7.25 -15.52 2.78
CA GLY A 31 -8.04 -16.75 2.84
C GLY A 31 -8.73 -17.11 1.51
N ASP A 32 -8.44 -16.38 0.45
CA ASP A 32 -8.91 -16.65 -0.93
C ASP A 32 -7.81 -16.29 -1.93
N SER A 33 -7.18 -17.28 -2.54
CA SER A 33 -6.06 -17.09 -3.48
C SER A 33 -6.41 -16.25 -4.71
N ARG A 34 -7.69 -16.07 -5.03
CA ARG A 34 -8.15 -15.18 -6.10
C ARG A 34 -8.00 -13.71 -5.69
N LEU A 35 -8.21 -13.40 -4.40
CA LEU A 35 -7.96 -12.06 -3.85
C LEU A 35 -6.46 -11.75 -3.79
N ASP A 36 -5.65 -12.71 -3.34
CA ASP A 36 -4.19 -12.55 -3.32
C ASP A 36 -3.64 -12.23 -4.73
N LYS A 37 -4.05 -13.02 -5.73
CA LYS A 37 -3.69 -12.77 -7.14
C LYS A 37 -4.24 -11.43 -7.65
N ARG A 38 -5.44 -11.04 -7.22
CA ARG A 38 -6.07 -9.78 -7.63
C ARG A 38 -5.31 -8.59 -7.09
N LEU A 39 -4.82 -8.62 -5.85
CA LEU A 39 -3.94 -7.59 -5.31
C LEU A 39 -2.71 -7.40 -6.19
N GLY A 40 -2.01 -8.48 -6.55
CA GLY A 40 -0.84 -8.40 -7.42
C GLY A 40 -1.13 -7.74 -8.77
N ILE A 41 -2.27 -8.07 -9.40
CA ILE A 41 -2.70 -7.43 -10.64
C ILE A 41 -2.95 -5.92 -10.41
N ILE A 42 -3.63 -5.56 -9.34
CA ILE A 42 -3.91 -4.15 -8.98
C ILE A 42 -2.60 -3.40 -8.79
N MET A 43 -1.66 -3.95 -8.03
CA MET A 43 -0.38 -3.30 -7.74
C MET A 43 0.47 -3.11 -9.00
N ASN A 44 0.50 -4.08 -9.91
CA ASN A 44 1.19 -3.93 -11.19
C ASN A 44 0.60 -2.82 -12.08
N TYR A 45 -0.71 -2.66 -12.07
CA TYR A 45 -1.36 -1.54 -12.79
C TYR A 45 -1.07 -0.21 -12.12
N ARG A 46 -1.11 -0.14 -10.78
CA ARG A 46 -0.80 1.07 -10.01
C ARG A 46 0.65 1.50 -10.17
N LEU A 47 1.60 0.57 -10.26
CA LEU A 47 3.00 0.89 -10.53
C LEU A 47 3.17 1.62 -11.88
N LYS A 48 2.40 1.25 -12.89
CA LYS A 48 2.45 1.88 -14.22
C LYS A 48 1.72 3.22 -14.28
N SER A 49 0.75 3.45 -13.40
CA SER A 49 -0.07 4.66 -13.34
C SER A 49 -0.35 5.03 -11.88
N PRO A 50 0.65 5.49 -11.10
CA PRO A 50 0.52 5.70 -9.66
C PRO A 50 -0.46 6.82 -9.30
N SER A 51 -0.59 7.86 -10.11
CA SER A 51 -1.48 9.01 -9.92
C SER A 51 -2.82 8.92 -10.66
N GLY A 52 -3.02 7.88 -11.49
CA GLY A 52 -4.25 7.71 -12.26
C GLY A 52 -5.45 7.37 -11.36
N SER A 53 -6.65 7.78 -11.77
CA SER A 53 -7.89 7.27 -11.17
C SER A 53 -8.01 5.75 -11.38
N ILE A 54 -8.91 5.07 -10.64
CA ILE A 54 -9.12 3.63 -10.84
C ILE A 54 -9.54 3.33 -12.28
N PRO A 55 -10.52 4.04 -12.90
CA PRO A 55 -10.86 3.82 -14.31
C PRO A 55 -9.68 4.01 -15.27
N ASP A 56 -8.88 5.06 -15.09
CA ASP A 56 -7.73 5.35 -15.95
C ASP A 56 -6.62 4.30 -15.82
N THR A 57 -6.40 3.84 -14.58
CA THR A 57 -5.37 2.84 -14.27
C THR A 57 -5.67 1.49 -14.94
N PHE A 58 -6.92 1.03 -14.95
CA PHE A 58 -7.28 -0.32 -15.38
C PHE A 58 -7.68 -0.45 -16.85
N VAL A 59 -7.75 0.64 -17.60
CA VAL A 59 -7.91 0.70 -19.07
C VAL A 59 -9.20 0.04 -19.62
N THR A 60 -9.69 -1.06 -19.03
CA THR A 60 -10.90 -1.76 -19.47
C THR A 60 -11.94 -1.82 -18.36
N TRP A 61 -13.22 -1.69 -18.72
CA TRP A 61 -14.33 -1.77 -17.77
C TRP A 61 -14.32 -3.05 -16.92
N ALA A 62 -13.99 -4.19 -17.52
CA ALA A 62 -13.94 -5.46 -16.80
C ALA A 62 -12.87 -5.45 -15.67
N LYS A 63 -11.69 -4.87 -15.93
CA LYS A 63 -10.62 -4.73 -14.95
C LYS A 63 -10.94 -3.71 -13.87
N THR A 64 -11.51 -2.56 -14.27
CA THR A 64 -12.00 -1.52 -13.36
C THR A 64 -13.03 -2.09 -12.39
N LYS A 65 -14.05 -2.80 -12.91
CA LYS A 65 -15.06 -3.45 -12.08
C LYS A 65 -14.47 -4.49 -11.14
N ALA A 66 -13.46 -5.23 -11.60
CA ALA A 66 -12.76 -6.22 -10.76
C ALA A 66 -11.95 -5.56 -9.63
N ALA A 67 -11.36 -4.37 -9.85
CA ALA A 67 -10.70 -3.59 -8.81
C ALA A 67 -11.70 -3.06 -7.77
N TYR A 68 -12.82 -2.47 -8.20
CA TYR A 68 -13.86 -2.05 -7.26
C TYR A 68 -14.40 -3.21 -6.42
N ARG A 69 -14.67 -4.37 -7.03
CA ARG A 69 -15.09 -5.58 -6.30
C ARG A 69 -14.05 -6.09 -5.31
N PHE A 70 -12.77 -5.87 -5.59
CA PHE A 70 -11.71 -6.19 -4.65
C PHE A 70 -11.78 -5.27 -3.44
N PHE A 71 -11.82 -3.95 -3.65
CA PHE A 71 -11.86 -2.97 -2.56
C PHE A 71 -13.16 -3.02 -1.73
N SER A 72 -14.26 -3.52 -2.30
CA SER A 72 -15.55 -3.70 -1.58
C SER A 72 -15.73 -5.09 -1.00
N ASN A 73 -14.68 -5.91 -0.94
CA ASN A 73 -14.79 -7.27 -0.44
C ASN A 73 -14.39 -7.33 1.04
N ASP A 74 -15.29 -7.78 1.90
CA ASP A 74 -15.10 -7.84 3.37
C ASP A 74 -13.91 -8.71 3.81
N LYS A 75 -13.39 -9.59 2.94
CA LYS A 75 -12.18 -10.36 3.20
C LYS A 75 -10.89 -9.60 2.92
N VAL A 76 -10.98 -8.47 2.23
CA VAL A 76 -9.81 -7.62 1.94
C VAL A 76 -9.59 -6.70 3.12
N ASP A 77 -8.70 -7.12 3.99
CA ASP A 77 -8.30 -6.37 5.17
C ASP A 77 -7.09 -5.47 4.85
N PRO A 78 -7.23 -4.14 4.93
CA PRO A 78 -6.14 -3.20 4.72
C PRO A 78 -4.97 -3.41 5.70
N GLU A 79 -5.24 -3.87 6.92
CA GLU A 79 -4.19 -4.11 7.92
C GLU A 79 -3.27 -5.27 7.51
N LEU A 80 -3.81 -6.32 6.87
CA LEU A 80 -3.00 -7.40 6.32
C LEU A 80 -2.06 -6.91 5.21
N ILE A 81 -2.53 -5.99 4.36
CA ILE A 81 -1.72 -5.38 3.30
C ILE A 81 -0.60 -4.56 3.93
N MET A 82 -0.93 -3.67 4.87
CA MET A 82 0.05 -2.83 5.56
C MET A 82 1.06 -3.65 6.37
N LYS A 83 0.62 -4.70 7.06
CA LYS A 83 1.50 -5.62 7.79
C LYS A 83 2.52 -6.30 6.89
N SER A 84 2.09 -6.76 5.72
CA SER A 84 2.98 -7.41 4.75
C SER A 84 4.00 -6.41 4.20
N HIS A 85 3.55 -5.22 3.77
CA HIS A 85 4.42 -4.11 3.35
C HIS A 85 5.43 -3.72 4.43
N LYS A 86 4.98 -3.55 5.68
CA LYS A 86 5.85 -3.25 6.84
C LYS A 86 6.93 -4.32 7.02
N ASN A 87 6.58 -5.59 6.94
CA ASN A 87 7.56 -6.69 7.07
C ASN A 87 8.63 -6.63 5.97
N SER A 88 8.23 -6.34 4.73
CA SER A 88 9.16 -6.16 3.60
C SER A 88 10.03 -4.92 3.77
N THR A 89 9.45 -3.82 4.27
CA THR A 89 10.21 -2.61 4.65
C THR A 89 11.25 -2.94 5.71
N VAL A 90 10.87 -3.60 6.81
CA VAL A 90 11.79 -4.00 7.88
C VAL A 90 12.92 -4.89 7.36
N SER A 91 12.63 -5.79 6.42
CA SER A 91 13.66 -6.61 5.78
C SER A 91 14.70 -5.78 5.02
N ARG A 92 14.27 -4.68 4.37
CA ARG A 92 15.16 -3.73 3.67
C ARG A 92 16.03 -2.89 4.60
N LEU A 93 15.69 -2.80 5.90
CA LEU A 93 16.52 -2.11 6.90
C LEU A 93 17.76 -2.93 7.31
N SER A 94 17.75 -4.24 7.06
CA SER A 94 18.83 -5.14 7.48
C SER A 94 20.20 -4.68 6.95
N GLY A 95 21.21 -4.68 7.82
CA GLY A 95 22.57 -4.25 7.49
C GLY A 95 22.80 -2.74 7.41
N LYS A 96 21.78 -1.91 7.61
CA LYS A 96 21.91 -0.44 7.61
C LYS A 96 22.11 0.07 9.03
N GLN A 97 23.17 0.90 9.23
CA GLN A 97 23.51 1.43 10.55
C GLN A 97 22.59 2.58 10.99
N ILE A 98 22.17 3.42 10.04
CA ILE A 98 21.34 4.59 10.29
C ILE A 98 20.18 4.60 9.28
N ILE A 99 18.97 4.78 9.80
CA ILE A 99 17.75 4.97 9.02
C ILE A 99 17.05 6.21 9.53
N LEU A 100 16.60 7.05 8.62
CA LEU A 100 15.74 8.19 8.91
C LEU A 100 14.28 7.72 8.92
N ALA A 101 13.56 7.98 10.00
CA ALA A 101 12.12 7.77 10.10
C ALA A 101 11.42 9.12 9.90
N ILE A 102 11.02 9.39 8.67
CA ILE A 102 10.39 10.64 8.29
C ILE A 102 8.88 10.54 8.54
N GLN A 103 8.32 11.51 9.25
CA GLN A 103 6.90 11.59 9.56
C GLN A 103 6.35 12.95 9.14
N ASP A 104 5.17 12.92 8.52
CA ASP A 104 4.41 14.11 8.20
C ASP A 104 2.93 13.79 8.12
N THR A 105 2.07 14.76 8.47
CA THR A 105 0.62 14.60 8.38
C THR A 105 0.11 15.26 7.12
N THR A 106 -0.64 14.51 6.34
CA THR A 106 -1.27 14.96 5.10
C THR A 106 -2.79 14.90 5.24
N ASP A 107 -3.46 15.96 4.79
CA ASP A 107 -4.92 15.98 4.69
C ASP A 107 -5.37 15.39 3.35
N ILE A 108 -6.22 14.37 3.39
CA ILE A 108 -6.79 13.75 2.20
C ILE A 108 -8.24 14.21 2.08
N SER A 109 -8.51 15.06 1.06
CA SER A 109 -9.81 15.69 0.86
C SER A 109 -10.77 14.81 0.07
N TYR A 110 -11.96 14.65 0.63
CA TYR A 110 -13.13 14.03 0.00
C TYR A 110 -14.30 15.01 -0.12
N SER A 111 -14.05 16.31 -0.07
CA SER A 111 -15.08 17.36 -0.06
C SER A 111 -16.03 17.32 -1.28
N SER A 112 -15.59 16.77 -2.41
CA SER A 112 -16.43 16.55 -3.59
C SER A 112 -17.32 15.30 -3.49
N HIS A 113 -17.08 14.42 -2.52
CA HIS A 113 -17.80 13.15 -2.32
C HIS A 113 -18.74 13.27 -1.12
N LYS A 114 -19.83 14.03 -1.28
CA LYS A 114 -20.72 14.42 -0.16
C LYS A 114 -21.43 13.25 0.53
N ASP A 115 -21.58 12.13 -0.17
CA ASP A 115 -22.26 10.94 0.34
C ASP A 115 -21.30 9.97 1.06
N THR A 116 -20.02 10.33 1.21
CA THR A 116 -19.05 9.50 1.94
C THR A 116 -19.24 9.73 3.44
N GLU A 117 -19.58 8.67 4.14
CA GLU A 117 -19.74 8.67 5.61
C GLU A 117 -18.37 8.57 6.31
N GLY A 118 -18.35 8.96 7.60
CA GLY A 118 -17.16 8.81 8.46
C GLY A 118 -16.04 9.82 8.19
N LEU A 119 -16.30 10.88 7.40
CA LEU A 119 -15.34 11.96 7.16
C LEU A 119 -15.46 13.05 8.24
N GLY A 120 -14.30 13.59 8.66
CA GLY A 120 -14.22 14.73 9.56
C GLY A 120 -13.76 16.02 8.86
N TYR A 121 -13.58 17.09 9.64
CA TYR A 121 -13.06 18.36 9.14
C TYR A 121 -11.56 18.29 8.86
N ILE A 122 -11.12 18.93 7.79
CA ILE A 122 -9.71 19.06 7.40
C ILE A 122 -9.37 20.52 7.06
N ASN A 123 -8.08 20.87 7.02
CA ASN A 123 -7.57 22.19 6.62
C ASN A 123 -8.15 23.36 7.43
N ASP A 124 -8.51 23.16 8.71
CA ASP A 124 -9.16 24.15 9.56
C ASP A 124 -10.38 24.81 8.91
N SER A 125 -11.06 24.09 8.02
CA SER A 125 -12.22 24.53 7.24
C SER A 125 -13.51 23.93 7.78
N GLU A 126 -14.55 24.75 7.93
CA GLU A 126 -15.89 24.28 8.33
C GLU A 126 -16.61 23.47 7.23
N THR A 127 -16.10 23.46 6.01
CA THR A 127 -16.75 22.82 4.86
C THR A 127 -15.93 21.70 4.21
N ALA A 128 -14.60 21.73 4.34
CA ALA A 128 -13.74 20.70 3.79
C ALA A 128 -13.81 19.41 4.62
N ARG A 129 -14.07 18.30 3.96
CA ARG A 129 -14.23 16.98 4.59
C ARG A 129 -13.18 16.00 4.06
N GLY A 130 -12.68 15.17 4.96
CA GLY A 130 -11.69 14.18 4.64
C GLY A 130 -11.18 13.45 5.87
N TYR A 131 -9.95 12.99 5.80
CA TYR A 131 -9.23 12.39 6.92
C TYR A 131 -7.76 12.79 6.91
N HIS A 132 -7.12 12.70 8.05
CA HIS A 132 -5.68 12.88 8.22
C HIS A 132 -4.97 11.55 8.02
N TYR A 133 -3.87 11.57 7.29
CA TYR A 133 -2.98 10.44 7.07
C TYR A 133 -1.56 10.80 7.53
N HIS A 134 -1.01 10.01 8.46
CA HIS A 134 0.31 10.24 9.05
C HIS A 134 1.18 8.99 8.89
N PRO A 135 1.95 8.88 7.80
CA PRO A 135 2.87 7.78 7.59
C PRO A 135 4.21 8.00 8.31
N THR A 136 4.88 6.91 8.64
CA THR A 136 6.29 6.86 8.99
C THR A 136 7.06 6.21 7.84
N LEU A 137 7.81 7.00 7.08
CA LEU A 137 8.59 6.55 5.93
C LEU A 137 10.03 6.27 6.35
N ALA A 138 10.51 5.05 6.12
CA ALA A 138 11.92 4.71 6.26
C ALA A 138 12.71 5.17 5.04
N VAL A 139 13.81 5.92 5.29
CA VAL A 139 14.67 6.47 4.23
C VAL A 139 16.14 6.26 4.63
N THR A 140 17.01 5.93 3.69
CA THR A 140 18.45 5.90 3.95
C THR A 140 19.02 7.31 4.09
N VAL A 141 20.22 7.44 4.63
CA VAL A 141 20.90 8.75 4.73
C VAL A 141 21.20 9.40 3.38
N GLU A 142 21.27 8.59 2.32
CA GLU A 142 21.43 9.05 0.93
C GLU A 142 20.11 9.50 0.28
N GLY A 143 18.97 9.39 1.00
CA GLY A 143 17.66 9.78 0.53
C GLY A 143 16.88 8.70 -0.23
N THR A 144 17.30 7.44 -0.19
CA THR A 144 16.56 6.34 -0.84
C THR A 144 15.40 5.89 0.05
N PRO A 145 14.13 5.98 -0.41
CA PRO A 145 12.98 5.48 0.34
C PRO A 145 12.99 3.95 0.38
N LEU A 146 12.75 3.38 1.55
CA LEU A 146 12.74 1.93 1.79
C LEU A 146 11.32 1.37 1.95
N GLY A 147 10.35 2.21 2.34
CA GLY A 147 8.96 1.84 2.51
C GLY A 147 8.35 2.44 3.79
N ILE A 148 7.06 2.22 3.98
CA ILE A 148 6.33 2.70 5.14
C ILE A 148 6.49 1.71 6.30
N LEU A 149 6.89 2.20 7.48
CA LEU A 149 7.02 1.44 8.71
C LEU A 149 5.72 1.38 9.49
N ASP A 150 4.96 2.46 9.43
CA ASP A 150 3.68 2.60 10.13
C ASP A 150 2.84 3.69 9.51
N SER A 151 1.53 3.68 9.74
CA SER A 151 0.66 4.78 9.34
C SER A 151 -0.56 4.87 10.25
N GLN A 152 -0.99 6.09 10.49
CA GLN A 152 -2.20 6.39 11.24
C GLN A 152 -3.19 7.13 10.34
N VAL A 153 -4.46 6.81 10.50
CA VAL A 153 -5.57 7.49 9.81
C VAL A 153 -6.59 7.89 10.87
N TRP A 154 -6.99 9.15 10.88
CA TRP A 154 -8.03 9.62 11.80
C TRP A 154 -8.84 10.75 11.17
N VAL A 155 -9.97 11.05 11.79
CA VAL A 155 -10.82 12.21 11.49
C VAL A 155 -10.90 13.12 12.72
N ARG A 156 -11.14 14.41 12.49
CA ARG A 156 -11.55 15.35 13.54
C ARG A 156 -13.07 15.39 13.60
N GLU A 157 -13.61 15.37 14.82
CA GLU A 157 -15.04 15.59 15.09
C GLU A 157 -15.43 17.06 14.94
#